data_15b69f3f68448c032d08cda6d2753016
#
_entry.id   15b69f3f68448c032d08cda6d2753016
#
_cell.length_a   1.000
_cell.length_b   1.000
_cell.length_c   1.000
_cell.angle_alpha   90.00
_cell.angle_beta   90.00
_cell.angle_gamma   90.00
#
_symmetry.space_group_name_H-M   'P 1'
#
loop_
_entity.id
_entity.type
_entity.pdbx_description
1 polymer ?
#
loop_
_entity_poly.entity_id
_entity_poly.type
_entity_poly.pdbx_seq_one_letter_code
_entity_poly.pdbx_strand_id
1 'polypeptide(L)'
;MGDCSPERRSGCGLLGAVFGRPRKSPSPTPVQTPKVQRPNVKIDPSNDQTQGDRVIPRPGPNYKSQPVRQHHPPQAATPPRNVEPVQGRKVPLPGMGLSGELDSMIKDHQMVKGAGSLVRASSGNVMLHSNLGNLRQPNEVIEQRSYARRNEAPRKAAKKSEKGDVFCRALSTRMDPEELKILGNEHYKNGDFAEALSLYEAAISVDPNKAAYRSNKSAALTAMGKLLEAALECREAIRIDPFYQRAHNRLATLYVRLGDPEKGLYHFKQAGPEADPDAMNRAAKVQSHLHKCTEAKRQHDWTTLFKETALATSAGADSAPLIFALKAEALLKLNRHQEAVQAMADGPDLDTEECTKFFGPIASASLLVMQARVAMAEGRFDDAWAAAEGACRLDPNNKEARSATRRAQALSAARSKGNDHFKAGRYEEARGAYGEGLEHAPNNALLLCNRAACEAKLNHYNKAVEDCNAALSIRPGYTKARLRRADCYAKMRNWGACLQDCQVLVRENPNDGEAAKLLDEAKSRLE
;
A
#
# COMPACT_ATOMS: atom_id res chain seq x y z
N MET A 1 -56.82 -15.51 -35.86
CA MET A 1 -57.03 -14.41 -36.83
C MET A 1 -55.90 -13.44 -36.54
N GLY A 2 -54.91 -13.28 -37.26
CA GLY A 2 -54.34 -13.32 -38.58
C GLY A 2 -53.00 -12.62 -38.34
N ASP A 3 -51.93 -13.22 -38.52
CA ASP A 3 -51.08 -13.29 -39.70
C ASP A 3 -50.78 -11.95 -40.36
N CYS A 4 -49.48 -11.58 -40.38
CA CYS A 4 -48.71 -11.20 -41.57
C CYS A 4 -47.38 -10.53 -41.22
N SER A 5 -46.29 -11.26 -41.43
CA SER A 5 -45.03 -10.72 -41.96
C SER A 5 -45.16 -10.69 -43.49
N PRO A 6 -44.21 -10.24 -44.33
CA PRO A 6 -42.94 -9.49 -44.18
C PRO A 6 -42.84 -8.33 -45.21
N GLU A 7 -41.78 -7.55 -45.26
CA GLU A 7 -41.12 -7.23 -46.54
C GLU A 7 -39.83 -6.38 -46.38
N ARG A 8 -38.89 -6.82 -47.17
CA ARG A 8 -37.58 -6.28 -47.55
C ARG A 8 -37.71 -5.00 -48.41
N ARG A 9 -36.64 -4.17 -48.40
CA ARG A 9 -35.91 -3.58 -49.57
C ARG A 9 -34.89 -2.58 -49.01
N SER A 10 -33.60 -2.76 -49.23
CA SER A 10 -32.77 -2.55 -50.45
C SER A 10 -32.41 -1.09 -50.68
N GLY A 11 -31.15 -0.82 -50.80
CA GLY A 11 -30.58 0.29 -51.56
C GLY A 11 -29.25 0.75 -50.97
N CYS A 12 -28.15 0.26 -51.47
CA CYS A 12 -27.16 0.85 -52.40
C CYS A 12 -26.46 2.09 -51.83
N GLY A 13 -25.16 2.22 -51.86
CA GLY A 13 -24.08 1.89 -52.74
C GLY A 13 -22.74 2.28 -52.19
N LEU A 14 -21.76 1.52 -52.52
CA LEU A 14 -20.55 1.82 -53.31
C LEU A 14 -19.61 2.91 -52.83
N LEU A 15 -18.41 2.45 -52.47
CA LEU A 15 -17.07 2.83 -52.93
C LEU A 15 -16.11 2.10 -51.97
N GLY A 16 -15.30 1.14 -52.31
CA GLY A 16 -14.46 1.01 -53.48
C GLY A 16 -13.01 1.19 -53.08
N ALA A 17 -12.29 0.10 -53.14
CA ALA A 17 -10.86 0.02 -53.46
C ALA A 17 -9.82 -0.13 -52.31
N VAL A 18 -9.27 -1.32 -52.25
CA VAL A 18 -7.82 -1.63 -52.41
C VAL A 18 -6.94 -1.39 -51.20
N PHE A 19 -6.54 -2.52 -50.57
CA PHE A 19 -5.15 -2.85 -50.32
C PHE A 19 -4.99 -4.33 -49.91
N GLY A 20 -4.34 -5.04 -50.74
CA GLY A 20 -3.37 -6.07 -50.72
C GLY A 20 -3.36 -7.06 -49.52
N ARG A 21 -3.66 -8.34 -49.81
CA ARG A 21 -3.29 -9.47 -48.96
C ARG A 21 -1.76 -9.61 -48.90
N PRO A 22 -1.13 -9.79 -47.71
CA PRO A 22 0.24 -10.29 -47.66
C PRO A 22 0.28 -11.80 -47.93
N ARG A 23 1.22 -12.18 -48.79
CA ARG A 23 1.56 -13.56 -49.19
C ARG A 23 2.03 -14.36 -47.97
N LYS A 24 1.59 -15.59 -47.89
CA LYS A 24 2.16 -16.65 -47.02
C LYS A 24 3.62 -16.90 -47.45
N SER A 25 4.55 -16.76 -46.53
CA SER A 25 5.91 -17.31 -46.63
C SER A 25 5.94 -18.77 -46.13
N PRO A 26 6.77 -19.62 -46.72
CA PRO A 26 6.79 -21.06 -46.40
C PRO A 26 7.56 -21.34 -45.11
N SER A 27 7.09 -22.35 -44.38
CA SER A 27 7.70 -22.92 -43.17
C SER A 27 9.12 -23.46 -43.45
N PRO A 28 10.09 -23.24 -42.56
CA PRO A 28 11.39 -23.93 -42.66
C PRO A 28 11.27 -25.35 -42.12
N THR A 29 11.79 -26.29 -42.90
CA THR A 29 12.04 -27.71 -42.58
C THR A 29 12.99 -27.84 -41.38
N PRO A 30 12.84 -28.91 -40.56
CA PRO A 30 13.71 -29.13 -39.40
C PRO A 30 15.08 -29.68 -39.84
N VAL A 31 16.13 -28.98 -39.40
CA VAL A 31 17.52 -29.42 -39.52
C VAL A 31 17.77 -30.49 -38.44
N GLN A 32 18.19 -31.69 -38.90
CA GLN A 32 18.65 -32.79 -38.07
C GLN A 32 20.01 -32.45 -37.43
N THR A 33 20.12 -32.51 -36.11
CA THR A 33 21.40 -32.51 -35.40
C THR A 33 21.96 -33.93 -35.28
N PRO A 34 23.27 -34.12 -35.43
CA PRO A 34 23.87 -35.47 -35.40
C PRO A 34 23.96 -36.02 -33.97
N LYS A 35 23.62 -37.32 -33.86
CA LYS A 35 23.77 -38.15 -32.65
C LYS A 35 25.25 -38.35 -32.32
N VAL A 36 25.66 -37.88 -31.12
CA VAL A 36 26.91 -38.32 -30.49
C VAL A 36 26.63 -39.61 -29.70
N GLN A 37 27.28 -40.69 -30.10
CA GLN A 37 27.24 -41.99 -29.43
C GLN A 37 28.03 -41.94 -28.13
N ARG A 38 27.44 -42.40 -27.04
CA ARG A 38 28.14 -42.77 -25.79
C ARG A 38 28.47 -44.24 -25.82
N PRO A 39 29.66 -44.70 -25.41
CA PRO A 39 29.98 -46.11 -25.34
C PRO A 39 29.35 -46.75 -24.12
N ASN A 40 28.75 -47.94 -24.37
CA ASN A 40 28.24 -48.89 -23.37
C ASN A 40 29.42 -49.54 -22.64
N VAL A 41 29.43 -49.47 -21.31
CA VAL A 41 30.19 -50.39 -20.47
C VAL A 41 29.19 -51.26 -19.71
N LYS A 42 29.17 -52.53 -20.04
CA LYS A 42 28.49 -53.60 -19.31
C LYS A 42 29.27 -53.90 -18.05
N ILE A 43 28.58 -54.04 -16.92
CA ILE A 43 29.09 -54.71 -15.71
C ILE A 43 28.01 -55.71 -15.30
N ASP A 44 28.40 -56.98 -15.33
CA ASP A 44 27.67 -58.15 -14.84
C ASP A 44 27.79 -58.26 -13.31
N PRO A 45 26.81 -58.88 -12.64
CA PRO A 45 26.83 -59.07 -11.21
C PRO A 45 27.22 -60.50 -10.83
N SER A 46 28.18 -60.69 -9.93
CA SER A 46 28.17 -61.87 -9.05
C SER A 46 29.30 -61.86 -8.01
N ASN A 47 28.89 -62.20 -6.77
CA ASN A 47 29.67 -62.89 -5.70
C ASN A 47 30.77 -62.08 -5.01
N ASP A 48 30.96 -62.10 -3.74
CA ASP A 48 30.68 -63.00 -2.63
C ASP A 48 31.31 -62.42 -1.35
N GLN A 49 30.74 -62.75 -0.25
CA GLN A 49 31.17 -62.72 1.15
C GLN A 49 32.68 -62.49 1.49
N THR A 50 32.95 -61.66 2.52
CA THR A 50 33.45 -62.10 3.83
C THR A 50 33.92 -60.95 4.73
N GLN A 51 33.41 -60.97 5.94
CA GLN A 51 34.00 -60.68 7.27
C GLN A 51 35.32 -59.90 7.36
N GLY A 52 35.34 -58.94 8.29
CA GLY A 52 36.55 -58.78 9.12
C GLY A 52 36.84 -57.39 9.64
N ASP A 53 36.51 -57.20 10.91
CA ASP A 53 37.26 -56.52 11.98
C ASP A 53 37.72 -55.04 11.87
N ARG A 54 37.19 -54.31 12.85
CA ARG A 54 37.83 -53.34 13.76
C ARG A 54 39.21 -52.81 13.39
N VAL A 55 39.35 -51.51 13.43
CA VAL A 55 40.32 -50.82 14.31
C VAL A 55 40.06 -49.31 14.28
N ILE A 56 39.88 -48.75 15.49
CA ILE A 56 40.04 -47.33 15.82
C ILE A 56 41.56 -47.08 16.12
N PRO A 57 42.09 -45.91 15.78
CA PRO A 57 42.82 -45.16 16.82
C PRO A 57 42.56 -43.63 16.81
N ARG A 58 42.36 -43.13 18.02
CA ARG A 58 42.82 -41.81 18.51
C ARG A 58 44.28 -41.97 18.99
N PRO A 59 45.04 -40.91 19.40
CA PRO A 59 44.71 -39.53 19.76
C PRO A 59 45.75 -38.46 19.33
N GLY A 60 45.47 -37.18 19.76
CA GLY A 60 46.22 -35.96 19.57
C GLY A 60 47.67 -35.84 20.10
N PRO A 61 48.21 -34.62 20.21
CA PRO A 61 48.33 -34.04 21.56
C PRO A 61 48.14 -32.51 21.70
N ASN A 62 47.59 -32.16 22.84
CA ASN A 62 47.89 -31.11 23.81
C ASN A 62 48.85 -29.95 23.44
N TYR A 63 48.39 -28.73 23.63
CA TYR A 63 49.16 -27.68 24.31
C TYR A 63 48.30 -26.85 25.27
N LYS A 64 48.71 -26.89 26.48
CA LYS A 64 48.65 -26.20 27.77
C LYS A 64 47.86 -24.89 27.89
N SER A 65 47.02 -24.95 28.90
CA SER A 65 46.39 -23.89 29.70
C SER A 65 47.40 -23.05 30.49
N GLN A 66 47.11 -21.73 30.69
CA GLN A 66 47.26 -20.98 31.95
C GLN A 66 46.58 -19.59 31.85
N PRO A 67 46.35 -18.79 32.93
CA PRO A 67 45.11 -18.86 33.71
C PRO A 67 44.36 -17.51 33.80
N VAL A 68 43.15 -17.61 34.30
CA VAL A 68 42.17 -16.57 34.66
C VAL A 68 42.77 -15.49 35.57
N ARG A 69 42.52 -14.21 35.27
CA ARG A 69 42.51 -13.12 36.26
C ARG A 69 41.10 -12.54 36.36
N GLN A 70 40.51 -12.74 37.53
CA GLN A 70 39.34 -12.07 38.06
C GLN A 70 39.68 -10.60 38.35
N HIS A 71 38.83 -9.68 37.92
CA HIS A 71 38.74 -8.36 38.54
C HIS A 71 37.27 -8.05 38.88
N HIS A 72 37.08 -7.77 40.16
CA HIS A 72 35.85 -7.35 40.83
C HIS A 72 35.42 -5.95 40.39
N PRO A 73 34.12 -5.62 40.58
CA PRO A 73 33.55 -4.31 40.21
C PRO A 73 33.83 -3.26 41.30
N PRO A 74 33.95 -1.98 40.95
CA PRO A 74 33.96 -0.92 41.96
C PRO A 74 32.54 -0.40 42.25
N GLN A 75 32.39 -0.08 43.50
CA GLN A 75 31.22 0.38 44.23
C GLN A 75 30.71 1.77 43.81
N ALA A 76 29.46 2.00 44.16
CA ALA A 76 28.69 3.21 44.06
C ALA A 76 29.33 4.44 44.72
N ALA A 77 29.19 5.59 44.09
CA ALA A 77 29.33 6.91 44.72
C ALA A 77 28.05 7.74 44.53
N THR A 78 27.61 8.29 45.65
CA THR A 78 26.43 9.11 45.89
C THR A 78 26.50 10.49 45.23
N PRO A 79 25.32 11.20 45.06
CA PRO A 79 25.17 12.36 44.21
C PRO A 79 25.43 13.70 44.90
N PRO A 80 25.72 14.76 44.17
CA PRO A 80 25.47 16.12 44.65
C PRO A 80 24.24 16.77 43.98
N ARG A 81 23.67 17.66 44.76
CA ARG A 81 22.43 18.41 44.69
C ARG A 81 22.28 19.34 43.50
N ASN A 82 20.99 19.47 43.12
CA ASN A 82 20.25 20.65 42.63
C ASN A 82 20.93 21.55 41.61
N VAL A 83 20.41 21.50 40.37
CA VAL A 83 20.22 22.66 39.49
C VAL A 83 18.84 22.61 38.87
N GLU A 84 18.13 23.74 38.86
CA GLU A 84 16.76 23.96 38.43
C GLU A 84 16.47 23.64 36.96
N PRO A 85 15.19 23.44 36.57
CA PRO A 85 14.82 22.95 35.26
C PRO A 85 14.91 24.03 34.19
N VAL A 86 15.84 23.87 33.27
CA VAL A 86 15.82 24.63 32.01
C VAL A 86 14.76 24.01 31.10
N GLN A 87 13.83 24.83 30.67
CA GLN A 87 12.74 24.50 29.75
C GLN A 87 13.22 23.67 28.57
N GLY A 88 12.57 22.51 28.37
CA GLY A 88 12.84 21.58 27.29
C GLY A 88 12.61 22.23 25.93
N ARG A 89 13.67 22.43 25.19
CA ARG A 89 13.61 22.55 23.73
C ARG A 89 13.14 21.21 23.18
N LYS A 90 11.94 21.19 22.63
CA LYS A 90 11.47 20.11 21.74
C LYS A 90 12.47 20.04 20.60
N VAL A 91 13.18 18.93 20.52
CA VAL A 91 13.95 18.54 19.33
C VAL A 91 12.89 18.23 18.26
N PRO A 92 12.87 18.92 17.11
CA PRO A 92 12.01 18.51 16.01
C PRO A 92 12.51 17.15 15.49
N LEU A 93 11.59 16.22 15.30
CA LEU A 93 11.83 15.07 14.43
C LEU A 93 12.43 15.59 13.10
N PRO A 94 13.36 14.87 12.46
CA PRO A 94 13.91 15.29 11.19
C PRO A 94 12.79 15.29 10.15
N GLY A 95 12.17 16.45 9.96
CA GLY A 95 11.25 16.73 8.88
C GLY A 95 12.04 16.71 7.58
N MET A 96 11.65 15.80 6.70
CA MET A 96 12.25 15.66 5.39
C MET A 96 12.12 16.95 4.58
N GLY A 97 13.24 17.59 4.27
CA GLY A 97 13.50 18.18 2.98
C GLY A 97 12.88 19.52 2.61
N LEU A 98 12.03 20.14 3.42
CA LEU A 98 11.50 21.49 3.12
C LEU A 98 12.58 22.57 3.06
N SER A 99 13.67 22.41 3.80
CA SER A 99 14.78 23.36 3.85
C SER A 99 15.57 23.40 2.52
N GLY A 100 15.86 22.26 1.91
CA GLY A 100 16.56 22.20 0.62
C GLY A 100 15.74 22.73 -0.55
N GLU A 101 14.42 22.53 -0.54
CA GLU A 101 13.52 23.08 -1.56
C GLU A 101 13.36 24.59 -1.42
N LEU A 102 13.31 25.11 -0.17
CA LEU A 102 13.30 26.54 0.10
C LEU A 102 14.59 27.22 -0.37
N ASP A 103 15.76 26.61 -0.11
CA ASP A 103 17.04 27.12 -0.58
C ASP A 103 17.13 27.15 -2.12
N SER A 104 16.56 26.15 -2.79
CA SER A 104 16.44 26.10 -4.24
C SER A 104 15.58 27.25 -4.79
N MET A 105 14.42 27.53 -4.16
CA MET A 105 13.54 28.64 -4.53
C MET A 105 14.17 30.02 -4.25
N ILE A 106 14.97 30.14 -3.17
CA ILE A 106 15.72 31.36 -2.84
C ILE A 106 16.80 31.63 -3.88
N LYS A 107 17.52 30.60 -4.35
CA LYS A 107 18.51 30.73 -5.44
C LYS A 107 17.88 31.22 -6.74
N ASP A 108 16.68 30.74 -7.10
CA ASP A 108 15.94 31.24 -8.27
C ASP A 108 15.64 32.74 -8.13
N HIS A 109 15.29 33.20 -6.93
CA HIS A 109 15.00 34.61 -6.67
C HIS A 109 16.28 35.49 -6.74
N GLN A 110 17.44 34.95 -6.35
CA GLN A 110 18.71 35.66 -6.38
C GLN A 110 19.29 35.78 -7.81
N MET A 111 19.07 34.77 -8.66
CA MET A 111 19.51 34.82 -10.04
C MET A 111 18.78 35.89 -10.87
N VAL A 112 17.50 36.15 -10.55
CA VAL A 112 16.70 37.19 -11.23
C VAL A 112 17.13 38.61 -10.81
N LYS A 113 17.69 38.79 -9.61
CA LYS A 113 18.16 40.13 -9.12
C LYS A 113 19.48 40.58 -9.75
N GLY A 114 20.20 39.74 -10.49
CA GLY A 114 21.47 40.10 -11.13
C GLY A 114 21.36 40.81 -12.47
N ALA A 115 20.19 40.99 -13.04
CA ALA A 115 19.99 41.67 -14.31
C ALA A 115 18.89 42.74 -14.22
N GLY A 116 19.30 43.98 -13.88
CA GLY A 116 18.64 45.20 -14.36
C GLY A 116 17.56 45.77 -13.44
N SER A 117 17.89 46.99 -12.95
CA SER A 117 17.02 48.16 -12.75
C SER A 117 15.76 48.03 -11.91
N LEU A 118 15.84 48.62 -10.73
CA LEU A 118 14.69 48.95 -9.86
C LEU A 118 13.65 49.78 -10.62
N VAL A 119 12.54 49.18 -10.99
CA VAL A 119 11.33 49.92 -11.37
C VAL A 119 10.47 50.10 -10.14
N ARG A 120 10.25 51.36 -9.79
CA ARG A 120 9.44 51.81 -8.65
C ARG A 120 8.00 51.37 -8.86
N ALA A 121 7.48 50.47 -8.02
CA ALA A 121 6.11 50.03 -8.05
C ALA A 121 5.16 51.20 -7.74
N SER A 122 4.25 51.49 -8.65
CA SER A 122 3.18 52.46 -8.46
C SER A 122 2.08 51.87 -7.56
N SER A 123 1.44 52.75 -6.80
CA SER A 123 0.56 52.52 -5.65
C SER A 123 -0.80 51.84 -5.94
N GLY A 124 -0.83 50.85 -6.86
CA GLY A 124 -2.08 50.12 -7.16
C GLY A 124 -2.32 48.85 -6.35
N ASN A 125 -1.36 48.40 -5.54
CA ASN A 125 -1.36 47.08 -4.90
C ASN A 125 -2.11 46.98 -3.55
N VAL A 126 -2.71 48.10 -3.06
CA VAL A 126 -3.37 48.11 -1.73
C VAL A 126 -4.79 47.51 -1.78
N MET A 127 -5.40 47.42 -2.95
CA MET A 127 -6.78 46.91 -3.09
C MET A 127 -6.92 45.39 -3.08
N LEU A 128 -5.84 44.61 -3.33
CA LEU A 128 -5.91 43.15 -3.36
C LEU A 128 -5.88 42.51 -1.97
N HIS A 129 -5.27 43.18 -0.99
CA HIS A 129 -5.23 42.65 0.38
C HIS A 129 -6.54 42.84 1.17
N SER A 130 -7.38 43.80 0.80
CA SER A 130 -8.64 44.08 1.53
C SER A 130 -9.77 43.11 1.17
N ASN A 131 -9.71 42.42 0.01
CA ASN A 131 -10.74 41.46 -0.37
C ASN A 131 -10.47 40.00 0.06
N LEU A 132 -9.25 39.68 0.49
CA LEU A 132 -8.91 38.35 1.03
C LEU A 132 -9.21 38.22 2.54
N GLY A 133 -9.50 39.35 3.23
CA GLY A 133 -9.77 39.37 4.67
C GLY A 133 -11.15 38.91 5.12
N ASN A 134 -12.11 38.69 4.22
CA ASN A 134 -13.52 38.44 4.57
C ASN A 134 -13.98 36.97 4.48
N LEU A 135 -13.06 36.01 4.42
CA LEU A 135 -13.41 34.58 4.42
C LEU A 135 -13.17 33.90 5.79
N ARG A 136 -13.17 34.65 6.88
CA ARG A 136 -13.28 34.06 8.22
C ARG A 136 -14.73 34.04 8.65
N GLN A 137 -15.35 32.87 8.63
CA GLN A 137 -16.56 32.57 9.38
C GLN A 137 -16.27 31.61 10.54
N PRO A 138 -17.09 31.66 11.59
CA PRO A 138 -16.68 31.32 12.95
C PRO A 138 -16.83 29.84 13.31
N ASN A 139 -16.12 29.50 14.38
CA ASN A 139 -16.15 28.24 15.13
C ASN A 139 -17.54 27.62 15.28
N GLU A 140 -17.66 26.36 14.92
CA GLU A 140 -18.65 25.48 15.52
C GLU A 140 -18.01 24.22 16.11
N VAL A 141 -18.49 23.92 17.28
CA VAL A 141 -18.14 22.94 18.28
C VAL A 141 -18.06 21.52 17.71
N ILE A 142 -16.97 20.82 18.01
CA ILE A 142 -16.81 19.39 17.74
C ILE A 142 -17.60 18.62 18.80
N GLU A 143 -18.72 18.06 18.40
CA GLU A 143 -19.35 16.94 19.10
C GLU A 143 -18.98 15.61 18.43
N GLN A 144 -18.39 14.74 19.22
CA GLN A 144 -18.15 13.35 18.88
C GLN A 144 -19.50 12.63 18.66
N ARG A 145 -19.72 12.04 17.51
CA ARG A 145 -20.75 11.01 17.29
C ARG A 145 -20.24 9.86 16.43
N SER A 146 -20.13 8.77 17.13
CA SER A 146 -20.27 7.35 16.79
C SER A 146 -20.60 6.93 15.36
N TYR A 147 -19.89 5.90 14.95
CA TYR A 147 -20.08 5.05 13.78
C TYR A 147 -21.52 4.53 13.65
N ALA A 148 -22.19 4.90 12.57
CA ALA A 148 -23.33 4.15 12.06
C ALA A 148 -23.37 4.26 10.52
N ARG A 149 -23.33 3.09 9.90
CA ARG A 149 -23.81 2.69 8.56
C ARG A 149 -24.11 3.81 7.57
N ARG A 150 -23.42 3.80 6.45
CA ARG A 150 -23.95 4.29 5.18
C ARG A 150 -23.71 3.29 4.06
N ASN A 151 -24.79 2.65 3.65
CA ASN A 151 -24.94 2.01 2.36
C ASN A 151 -25.11 3.11 1.31
N GLU A 152 -24.51 2.88 0.16
CA GLU A 152 -24.87 3.32 -1.19
C GLU A 152 -25.08 4.80 -1.50
N ALA A 153 -24.16 5.34 -2.31
CA ALA A 153 -24.50 6.19 -3.45
C ALA A 153 -23.33 6.18 -4.45
N PRO A 154 -23.61 6.27 -5.77
CA PRO A 154 -22.59 6.18 -6.80
C PRO A 154 -21.63 7.36 -6.71
N ARG A 155 -20.33 7.08 -6.82
CA ARG A 155 -19.28 8.10 -6.90
C ARG A 155 -19.55 9.00 -8.10
N LYS A 156 -20.12 10.17 -7.85
CA LYS A 156 -20.08 11.28 -8.80
C LYS A 156 -18.60 11.65 -8.96
N ALA A 157 -18.12 11.63 -10.19
CA ALA A 157 -16.84 12.19 -10.55
C ALA A 157 -16.68 13.55 -9.85
N ALA A 158 -15.58 13.71 -9.10
CA ALA A 158 -15.28 14.96 -8.45
C ALA A 158 -15.24 16.04 -9.54
N LYS A 159 -16.20 16.94 -9.53
CA LYS A 159 -16.13 18.15 -10.35
C LYS A 159 -14.90 18.90 -9.88
N LYS A 160 -13.87 18.96 -10.74
CA LYS A 160 -12.75 19.85 -10.62
C LYS A 160 -13.30 21.21 -10.21
N SER A 161 -12.80 21.80 -9.16
CA SER A 161 -13.35 23.04 -8.59
C SER A 161 -13.33 24.14 -9.65
N GLU A 162 -14.47 24.46 -10.23
CA GLU A 162 -14.64 25.55 -11.21
C GLU A 162 -14.18 26.92 -10.68
N LYS A 163 -14.13 27.08 -9.35
CA LYS A 163 -13.66 28.33 -8.71
C LYS A 163 -12.15 28.55 -8.85
N GLY A 164 -11.32 27.48 -8.82
CA GLY A 164 -9.89 27.59 -9.03
C GLY A 164 -9.54 27.97 -10.48
N ASP A 165 -10.20 27.36 -11.44
CA ASP A 165 -9.98 27.63 -12.88
C ASP A 165 -10.37 29.07 -13.26
N VAL A 166 -11.41 29.64 -12.65
CA VAL A 166 -11.84 31.04 -12.89
C VAL A 166 -10.84 32.02 -12.27
N PHE A 167 -10.33 31.72 -11.08
CA PHE A 167 -9.34 32.56 -10.39
C PHE A 167 -8.00 32.58 -11.13
N CYS A 168 -7.49 31.42 -11.53
CA CYS A 168 -6.27 31.30 -12.33
C CYS A 168 -6.38 32.05 -13.68
N ARG A 169 -7.55 31.95 -14.35
CA ARG A 169 -7.81 32.66 -15.59
C ARG A 169 -7.84 34.18 -15.42
N ALA A 170 -8.42 34.68 -14.33
CA ALA A 170 -8.47 36.11 -14.03
C ALA A 170 -7.07 36.69 -13.69
N LEU A 171 -6.20 35.92 -13.03
CA LEU A 171 -4.83 36.33 -12.72
C LEU A 171 -3.93 36.28 -13.96
N SER A 172 -4.05 35.27 -14.79
CA SER A 172 -3.22 35.10 -15.99
C SER A 172 -3.41 36.19 -17.06
N THR A 173 -4.54 36.92 -17.04
CA THR A 173 -4.80 38.01 -17.99
C THR A 173 -4.23 39.36 -17.60
N ARG A 174 -3.68 39.51 -16.36
CA ARG A 174 -3.31 40.83 -15.79
C ARG A 174 -1.90 40.90 -15.25
N MET A 175 -1.21 39.77 -15.00
CA MET A 175 0.10 39.74 -14.35
C MET A 175 1.15 39.05 -15.22
N ASP A 176 2.40 39.50 -15.10
CA ASP A 176 3.55 38.83 -15.67
C ASP A 176 3.72 37.43 -15.05
N PRO A 177 3.99 36.36 -15.83
CA PRO A 177 4.21 35.03 -15.30
C PRO A 177 5.37 34.93 -14.30
N GLU A 178 6.40 35.78 -14.41
CA GLU A 178 7.46 35.85 -13.42
C GLU A 178 6.98 36.44 -12.08
N GLU A 179 6.10 37.46 -12.11
CA GLU A 179 5.46 37.98 -10.90
C GLU A 179 4.58 36.93 -10.21
N LEU A 180 3.78 36.17 -10.98
CA LEU A 180 2.98 35.07 -10.48
C LEU A 180 3.85 33.98 -9.82
N LYS A 181 5.00 33.62 -10.41
CA LYS A 181 5.95 32.70 -9.80
C LYS A 181 6.51 33.23 -8.48
N ILE A 182 6.89 34.53 -8.44
CA ILE A 182 7.45 35.16 -7.23
C ILE A 182 6.41 35.12 -6.10
N LEU A 183 5.17 35.51 -6.39
CA LEU A 183 4.07 35.47 -5.42
C LEU A 183 3.79 34.03 -4.97
N GLY A 184 3.81 33.05 -5.89
CA GLY A 184 3.70 31.64 -5.57
C GLY A 184 4.81 31.14 -4.64
N ASN A 185 6.05 31.62 -4.81
CA ASN A 185 7.16 31.30 -3.91
C ASN A 185 6.97 31.91 -2.50
N GLU A 186 6.34 33.07 -2.38
CA GLU A 186 6.00 33.67 -1.09
C GLU A 186 4.94 32.86 -0.35
N HIS A 187 3.86 32.46 -1.03
CA HIS A 187 2.84 31.57 -0.45
C HIS A 187 3.43 30.21 -0.06
N TYR A 188 4.29 29.64 -0.91
CA TYR A 188 4.98 28.39 -0.57
C TYR A 188 5.81 28.51 0.72
N LYS A 189 6.55 29.60 0.90
CA LYS A 189 7.33 29.85 2.13
C LYS A 189 6.46 30.01 3.38
N ASN A 190 5.26 30.56 3.20
CA ASN A 190 4.29 30.74 4.29
C ASN A 190 3.54 29.43 4.63
N GLY A 191 3.70 28.37 3.82
CA GLY A 191 2.99 27.10 3.99
C GLY A 191 1.63 27.03 3.28
N ASP A 192 1.26 28.07 2.52
CA ASP A 192 0.00 28.19 1.78
C ASP A 192 0.16 27.47 0.42
N PHE A 193 0.31 26.13 0.45
CA PHE A 193 0.68 25.33 -0.74
C PHE A 193 -0.42 25.31 -1.80
N ALA A 194 -1.69 25.44 -1.42
CA ALA A 194 -2.81 25.46 -2.35
C ALA A 194 -2.84 26.76 -3.16
N GLU A 195 -2.59 27.88 -2.50
CA GLU A 195 -2.47 29.20 -3.12
C GLU A 195 -1.22 29.25 -4.02
N ALA A 196 -0.09 28.75 -3.54
CA ALA A 196 1.13 28.64 -4.34
C ALA A 196 0.89 27.80 -5.61
N LEU A 197 0.18 26.67 -5.49
CA LEU A 197 -0.19 25.80 -6.62
C LEU A 197 -0.99 26.57 -7.67
N SER A 198 -2.03 27.31 -7.25
CA SER A 198 -2.88 28.08 -8.16
C SER A 198 -2.12 29.16 -8.90
N LEU A 199 -1.16 29.82 -8.23
CA LEU A 199 -0.31 30.85 -8.83
C LEU A 199 0.69 30.27 -9.84
N TYR A 200 1.28 29.09 -9.55
CA TYR A 200 2.12 28.40 -10.54
C TYR A 200 1.30 27.90 -11.73
N GLU A 201 0.06 27.45 -11.54
CA GLU A 201 -0.84 27.08 -12.65
C GLU A 201 -1.18 28.29 -13.52
N ALA A 202 -1.42 29.45 -12.92
CA ALA A 202 -1.61 30.69 -13.65
C ALA A 202 -0.37 31.08 -14.45
N ALA A 203 0.83 31.01 -13.86
CA ALA A 203 2.10 31.26 -14.58
C ALA A 203 2.31 30.31 -15.76
N ILE A 204 2.03 29.01 -15.57
CA ILE A 204 2.11 27.99 -16.63
C ILE A 204 1.09 28.27 -17.75
N SER A 205 -0.09 28.80 -17.42
CA SER A 205 -1.11 29.11 -18.43
C SER A 205 -0.71 30.27 -19.35
N VAL A 206 0.12 31.20 -18.84
CA VAL A 206 0.66 32.33 -19.62
C VAL A 206 1.89 31.91 -20.43
N ASP A 207 2.86 31.27 -19.77
CA ASP A 207 4.08 30.76 -20.42
C ASP A 207 4.28 29.25 -20.10
N PRO A 208 3.73 28.35 -20.94
CA PRO A 208 3.82 26.90 -20.73
C PRO A 208 5.21 26.32 -20.95
N ASN A 209 6.13 27.06 -21.56
CA ASN A 209 7.46 26.59 -21.96
C ASN A 209 8.54 26.88 -20.93
N LYS A 210 8.20 27.36 -19.74
CA LYS A 210 9.15 27.63 -18.67
C LYS A 210 9.21 26.46 -17.68
N ALA A 211 10.31 25.71 -17.69
CA ALA A 211 10.52 24.55 -16.82
C ALA A 211 10.44 24.89 -15.31
N ALA A 212 10.87 26.11 -14.93
CA ALA A 212 10.88 26.57 -13.55
C ALA A 212 9.48 26.59 -12.90
N TYR A 213 8.43 26.98 -13.62
CA TYR A 213 7.08 27.04 -13.09
C TYR A 213 6.54 25.65 -12.74
N ARG A 214 6.74 24.68 -13.65
CA ARG A 214 6.37 23.27 -13.45
C ARG A 214 7.15 22.64 -12.30
N SER A 215 8.46 22.93 -12.22
CA SER A 215 9.28 22.47 -11.11
C SER A 215 8.80 23.05 -9.76
N ASN A 216 8.40 24.32 -9.68
CA ASN A 216 7.86 24.93 -8.46
C ASN A 216 6.46 24.39 -8.14
N LYS A 217 5.61 24.16 -9.16
CA LYS A 217 4.34 23.46 -9.01
C LYS A 217 4.54 22.07 -8.39
N SER A 218 5.55 21.31 -8.87
CA SER A 218 5.90 20.01 -8.29
C SER A 218 6.29 20.11 -6.80
N ALA A 219 6.99 21.16 -6.39
CA ALA A 219 7.32 21.37 -4.97
C ALA A 219 6.06 21.56 -4.11
N ALA A 220 5.11 22.40 -4.57
CA ALA A 220 3.85 22.61 -3.88
C ALA A 220 3.03 21.31 -3.79
N LEU A 221 2.92 20.55 -4.87
CA LEU A 221 2.26 19.24 -4.89
C LEU A 221 2.93 18.23 -3.93
N THR A 222 4.27 18.25 -3.86
CA THR A 222 5.03 17.40 -2.92
C THR A 222 4.70 17.74 -1.46
N ALA A 223 4.64 19.03 -1.13
CA ALA A 223 4.29 19.49 0.20
C ALA A 223 2.83 19.14 0.59
N MET A 224 1.93 19.08 -0.40
CA MET A 224 0.54 18.64 -0.23
C MET A 224 0.39 17.10 -0.18
N GLY A 225 1.48 16.33 -0.32
CA GLY A 225 1.43 14.87 -0.36
C GLY A 225 1.02 14.25 -1.71
N LYS A 226 0.79 15.06 -2.75
CA LYS A 226 0.38 14.62 -4.10
C LYS A 226 1.58 14.21 -4.94
N LEU A 227 2.24 13.11 -4.55
CA LEU A 227 3.56 12.75 -5.08
C LEU A 227 3.54 12.30 -6.55
N LEU A 228 2.47 11.65 -7.00
CA LEU A 228 2.36 11.20 -8.39
C LEU A 228 2.19 12.39 -9.33
N GLU A 229 1.28 13.33 -8.99
CA GLU A 229 1.11 14.57 -9.74
C GLU A 229 2.43 15.38 -9.76
N ALA A 230 3.11 15.49 -8.61
CA ALA A 230 4.40 16.16 -8.50
C ALA A 230 5.47 15.56 -9.43
N ALA A 231 5.53 14.24 -9.51
CA ALA A 231 6.48 13.55 -10.39
C ALA A 231 6.14 13.77 -11.88
N LEU A 232 4.88 13.84 -12.24
CA LEU A 232 4.45 14.16 -13.62
C LEU A 232 4.86 15.60 -13.99
N GLU A 233 4.68 16.56 -13.10
CA GLU A 233 5.11 17.95 -13.35
C GLU A 233 6.64 18.09 -13.48
N CYS A 234 7.42 17.31 -12.69
CA CYS A 234 8.86 17.23 -12.89
C CYS A 234 9.25 16.65 -14.25
N ARG A 235 8.56 15.59 -14.71
CA ARG A 235 8.79 15.01 -16.05
C ARG A 235 8.50 16.04 -17.13
N GLU A 236 7.42 16.81 -17.01
CA GLU A 236 7.10 17.88 -17.95
C GLU A 236 8.12 19.01 -17.90
N ALA A 237 8.62 19.39 -16.72
CA ALA A 237 9.71 20.36 -16.61
C ALA A 237 10.97 19.89 -17.35
N ILE A 238 11.35 18.62 -17.20
CA ILE A 238 12.50 18.02 -17.91
C ILE A 238 12.24 17.89 -19.41
N ARG A 239 11.00 17.66 -19.83
CA ARG A 239 10.65 17.65 -21.26
C ARG A 239 10.85 19.03 -21.93
N ILE A 240 10.57 20.11 -21.16
CA ILE A 240 10.77 21.49 -21.63
C ILE A 240 12.26 21.84 -21.62
N ASP A 241 12.94 21.56 -20.52
CA ASP A 241 14.40 21.79 -20.38
C ASP A 241 15.07 20.51 -19.84
N PRO A 242 15.69 19.70 -20.75
CA PRO A 242 16.35 18.45 -20.37
C PRO A 242 17.56 18.61 -19.45
N PHE A 243 18.06 19.81 -19.26
CA PHE A 243 19.20 20.10 -18.37
C PHE A 243 18.80 20.83 -17.09
N TYR A 244 17.51 20.97 -16.82
CA TYR A 244 17.04 21.65 -15.64
C TYR A 244 17.30 20.83 -14.38
N GLN A 245 18.46 21.01 -13.78
CA GLN A 245 19.01 20.22 -12.67
C GLN A 245 18.07 20.10 -11.47
N ARG A 246 17.35 21.17 -11.12
CA ARG A 246 16.39 21.18 -10.00
C ARG A 246 15.20 20.24 -10.21
N ALA A 247 14.68 20.18 -11.44
CA ALA A 247 13.61 19.21 -11.74
C ALA A 247 14.13 17.78 -11.67
N HIS A 248 15.36 17.52 -12.11
CA HIS A 248 16.00 16.22 -11.97
C HIS A 248 16.18 15.84 -10.50
N ASN A 249 16.66 16.73 -9.65
CA ASN A 249 16.84 16.47 -8.22
C ASN A 249 15.50 16.16 -7.51
N ARG A 250 14.46 16.97 -7.78
CA ARG A 250 13.11 16.71 -7.25
C ARG A 250 12.53 15.39 -7.72
N LEU A 251 12.62 15.13 -9.02
CA LEU A 251 12.12 13.87 -9.59
C LEU A 251 12.86 12.66 -9.02
N ALA A 252 14.17 12.77 -8.79
CA ALA A 252 14.98 11.73 -8.17
C ALA A 252 14.46 11.40 -6.76
N THR A 253 14.23 12.43 -5.93
CA THR A 253 13.69 12.27 -4.58
C THR A 253 12.30 11.63 -4.61
N LEU A 254 11.42 12.05 -5.52
CA LEU A 254 10.08 11.50 -5.69
C LEU A 254 10.13 10.02 -6.11
N TYR A 255 11.01 9.65 -7.04
CA TYR A 255 11.20 8.26 -7.43
C TYR A 255 11.63 7.37 -6.25
N VAL A 256 12.56 7.84 -5.41
CA VAL A 256 13.00 7.10 -4.22
C VAL A 256 11.83 6.91 -3.25
N ARG A 257 11.08 7.96 -2.94
CA ARG A 257 9.90 7.89 -2.07
C ARG A 257 8.83 6.94 -2.60
N LEU A 258 8.63 6.91 -3.92
CA LEU A 258 7.67 6.06 -4.61
C LEU A 258 8.18 4.63 -4.87
N GLY A 259 9.42 4.31 -4.48
CA GLY A 259 9.97 2.95 -4.53
C GLY A 259 10.66 2.58 -5.85
N ASP A 260 11.10 3.56 -6.64
CA ASP A 260 11.92 3.36 -7.85
C ASP A 260 13.31 4.01 -7.68
N PRO A 261 14.18 3.44 -6.83
CA PRO A 261 15.48 4.04 -6.55
C PRO A 261 16.43 4.03 -7.75
N GLU A 262 16.23 3.14 -8.73
CA GLU A 262 17.06 3.08 -9.93
C GLU A 262 16.87 4.33 -10.78
N LYS A 263 15.61 4.70 -11.07
CA LYS A 263 15.31 5.97 -11.73
C LYS A 263 15.70 7.16 -10.86
N GLY A 264 15.54 7.05 -9.54
CA GLY A 264 16.01 8.06 -8.59
C GLY A 264 17.51 8.35 -8.76
N LEU A 265 18.35 7.33 -8.71
CA LEU A 265 19.80 7.43 -8.88
C LEU A 265 20.20 7.96 -10.27
N TYR A 266 19.48 7.56 -11.31
CA TYR A 266 19.68 8.11 -12.64
C TYR A 266 19.47 9.64 -12.66
N HIS A 267 18.34 10.10 -12.11
CA HIS A 267 18.03 11.53 -12.10
C HIS A 267 18.93 12.33 -11.14
N PHE A 268 19.39 11.77 -10.01
CA PHE A 268 20.43 12.42 -9.20
C PHE A 268 21.73 12.66 -9.96
N LYS A 269 22.15 11.70 -10.81
CA LYS A 269 23.32 11.90 -11.68
C LYS A 269 23.12 13.04 -12.68
N GLN A 270 21.90 13.20 -13.22
CA GLN A 270 21.57 14.30 -14.14
C GLN A 270 21.44 15.64 -13.41
N ALA A 271 21.10 15.64 -12.13
CA ALA A 271 21.06 16.84 -11.30
C ALA A 271 22.46 17.40 -10.97
N GLY A 272 23.50 16.57 -11.11
CA GLY A 272 24.88 17.00 -10.90
C GLY A 272 25.12 17.64 -9.53
N PRO A 273 25.63 18.91 -9.47
CA PRO A 273 25.91 19.58 -8.19
C PRO A 273 24.69 19.88 -7.32
N GLU A 274 23.49 19.89 -7.89
CA GLU A 274 22.24 20.11 -7.14
C GLU A 274 21.78 18.84 -6.41
N ALA A 275 22.39 17.67 -6.68
CA ALA A 275 22.05 16.42 -6.01
C ALA A 275 22.60 16.39 -4.58
N ASP A 276 21.70 16.10 -3.61
CA ASP A 276 22.09 15.88 -2.22
C ASP A 276 22.79 14.50 -2.07
N PRO A 277 24.07 14.45 -1.62
CA PRO A 277 24.79 13.21 -1.41
C PRO A 277 24.07 12.27 -0.43
N ASP A 278 23.41 12.80 0.61
CA ASP A 278 22.67 12.01 1.58
C ASP A 278 21.41 11.40 0.95
N ALA A 279 20.74 12.12 0.04
CA ALA A 279 19.62 11.58 -0.72
C ALA A 279 20.07 10.47 -1.67
N MET A 280 21.24 10.61 -2.32
CA MET A 280 21.82 9.54 -3.12
C MET A 280 22.17 8.30 -2.28
N ASN A 281 22.74 8.48 -1.11
CA ASN A 281 23.02 7.37 -0.16
C ASN A 281 21.73 6.69 0.31
N ARG A 282 20.68 7.46 0.60
CA ARG A 282 19.35 6.91 0.92
C ARG A 282 18.80 6.09 -0.25
N ALA A 283 18.88 6.60 -1.48
CA ALA A 283 18.45 5.88 -2.69
C ALA A 283 19.19 4.55 -2.86
N ALA A 284 20.51 4.52 -2.67
CA ALA A 284 21.31 3.30 -2.74
C ALA A 284 20.91 2.29 -1.65
N LYS A 285 20.60 2.75 -0.41
CA LYS A 285 20.09 1.88 0.66
C LYS A 285 18.73 1.29 0.29
N VAL A 286 17.80 2.11 -0.21
CA VAL A 286 16.47 1.62 -0.67
C VAL A 286 16.66 0.56 -1.76
N GLN A 287 17.52 0.79 -2.74
CA GLN A 287 17.82 -0.18 -3.81
C GLN A 287 18.33 -1.52 -3.23
N SER A 288 19.25 -1.46 -2.28
CA SER A 288 19.78 -2.65 -1.60
C SER A 288 18.68 -3.43 -0.88
N HIS A 289 17.79 -2.74 -0.13
CA HIS A 289 16.69 -3.38 0.57
C HIS A 289 15.66 -4.00 -0.39
N LEU A 290 15.33 -3.32 -1.51
CA LEU A 290 14.42 -3.87 -2.53
C LEU A 290 15.00 -5.10 -3.23
N HIS A 291 16.31 -5.13 -3.48
CA HIS A 291 16.97 -6.33 -3.98
C HIS A 291 16.82 -7.51 -3.01
N LYS A 292 17.06 -7.29 -1.72
CA LYS A 292 16.84 -8.30 -0.68
C LYS A 292 15.36 -8.71 -0.55
N CYS A 293 14.42 -7.78 -0.72
CA CYS A 293 12.99 -8.11 -0.77
C CYS A 293 12.68 -9.07 -1.92
N THR A 294 13.23 -8.82 -3.10
CA THR A 294 13.05 -9.67 -4.28
C THR A 294 13.62 -11.07 -4.04
N GLU A 295 14.81 -11.15 -3.46
CA GLU A 295 15.46 -12.42 -3.14
C GLU A 295 14.70 -13.19 -2.04
N ALA A 296 14.31 -12.53 -0.95
CA ALA A 296 13.51 -13.13 0.12
C ALA A 296 12.16 -13.67 -0.40
N LYS A 297 11.49 -12.92 -1.29
CA LYS A 297 10.25 -13.36 -1.94
C LYS A 297 10.49 -14.61 -2.81
N ARG A 298 11.59 -14.65 -3.55
CA ARG A 298 11.96 -15.81 -4.39
C ARG A 298 12.24 -17.06 -3.56
N GLN A 299 12.86 -16.88 -2.38
CA GLN A 299 13.16 -17.95 -1.42
C GLN A 299 11.99 -18.32 -0.51
N HIS A 300 10.84 -17.60 -0.61
CA HIS A 300 9.70 -17.74 0.29
C HIS A 300 10.04 -17.45 1.77
N ASP A 301 11.10 -16.67 2.03
CA ASP A 301 11.42 -16.18 3.37
C ASP A 301 10.61 -14.91 3.70
N TRP A 302 9.40 -15.15 4.17
CA TRP A 302 8.44 -14.09 4.48
C TRP A 302 8.87 -13.23 5.68
N THR A 303 9.68 -13.78 6.56
CA THR A 303 10.21 -13.07 7.73
C THR A 303 11.23 -12.04 7.32
N THR A 304 12.18 -12.41 6.47
CA THR A 304 13.16 -11.48 5.90
C THR A 304 12.47 -10.46 4.99
N LEU A 305 11.51 -10.89 4.16
CA LEU A 305 10.72 -9.96 3.33
C LEU A 305 10.05 -8.88 4.18
N PHE A 306 9.39 -9.25 5.27
CA PHE A 306 8.75 -8.29 6.18
C PHE A 306 9.76 -7.29 6.78
N LYS A 307 10.93 -7.77 7.23
CA LYS A 307 11.98 -6.90 7.79
C LYS A 307 12.56 -5.94 6.75
N GLU A 308 12.89 -6.45 5.57
CA GLU A 308 13.53 -5.65 4.51
C GLU A 308 12.55 -4.60 3.94
N THR A 309 11.23 -4.88 3.87
CA THR A 309 10.24 -3.85 3.50
C THR A 309 10.18 -2.71 4.51
N ALA A 310 10.25 -2.99 5.82
CA ALA A 310 10.30 -1.97 6.85
C ALA A 310 11.59 -1.12 6.77
N LEU A 311 12.73 -1.76 6.50
CA LEU A 311 14.01 -1.07 6.30
C LEU A 311 14.00 -0.20 5.03
N ALA A 312 13.38 -0.66 3.93
CA ALA A 312 13.23 0.14 2.72
C ALA A 312 12.38 1.40 2.96
N THR A 313 11.28 1.27 3.70
CA THR A 313 10.44 2.41 4.09
C THR A 313 11.21 3.40 4.95
N SER A 314 11.94 2.94 5.98
CA SER A 314 12.74 3.80 6.85
C SER A 314 13.94 4.45 6.14
N ALA A 315 14.47 3.82 5.08
CA ALA A 315 15.55 4.36 4.26
C ALA A 315 15.09 5.48 3.31
N GLY A 316 13.78 5.67 3.11
CA GLY A 316 13.23 6.77 2.31
C GLY A 316 12.15 6.40 1.30
N ALA A 317 11.76 5.13 1.17
CA ALA A 317 10.65 4.70 0.31
C ALA A 317 9.32 4.71 1.11
N ASP A 318 9.02 5.84 1.72
CA ASP A 318 7.92 6.05 2.67
C ASP A 318 6.53 6.10 2.01
N SER A 319 6.46 6.34 0.73
CA SER A 319 5.22 6.49 -0.04
C SER A 319 5.15 5.52 -1.21
N ALA A 320 5.82 4.37 -1.11
CA ALA A 320 5.95 3.38 -2.16
C ALA A 320 4.85 2.30 -2.07
N PRO A 321 3.75 2.36 -2.87
CA PRO A 321 2.61 1.45 -2.71
C PRO A 321 2.99 -0.03 -2.91
N LEU A 322 3.97 -0.31 -3.79
CA LEU A 322 4.47 -1.67 -4.02
C LEU A 322 5.19 -2.25 -2.79
N ILE A 323 5.87 -1.42 -2.00
CA ILE A 323 6.54 -1.87 -0.77
C ILE A 323 5.51 -2.22 0.31
N PHE A 324 4.47 -1.42 0.48
CA PHE A 324 3.37 -1.73 1.38
C PHE A 324 2.62 -2.99 0.95
N ALA A 325 2.45 -3.19 -0.36
CA ALA A 325 1.89 -4.42 -0.91
C ALA A 325 2.78 -5.66 -0.60
N LEU A 326 4.09 -5.56 -0.76
CA LEU A 326 5.04 -6.64 -0.39
C LEU A 326 5.02 -6.92 1.12
N LYS A 327 4.95 -5.87 1.95
CA LYS A 327 4.81 -6.00 3.40
C LYS A 327 3.52 -6.75 3.77
N ALA A 328 2.41 -6.37 3.15
CA ALA A 328 1.12 -7.05 3.35
C ALA A 328 1.16 -8.51 2.87
N GLU A 329 1.81 -8.80 1.74
CA GLU A 329 2.00 -10.16 1.25
C GLU A 329 2.77 -11.03 2.26
N ALA A 330 3.88 -10.52 2.79
CA ALA A 330 4.67 -11.21 3.81
C ALA A 330 3.81 -11.51 5.06
N LEU A 331 3.06 -10.53 5.54
CA LEU A 331 2.20 -10.66 6.72
C LEU A 331 1.07 -11.67 6.49
N LEU A 332 0.42 -11.68 5.31
CA LEU A 332 -0.58 -12.70 4.97
C LEU A 332 0.00 -14.10 4.97
N LYS A 333 1.23 -14.28 4.47
CA LYS A 333 1.93 -15.56 4.47
C LYS A 333 2.37 -16.01 5.87
N LEU A 334 2.60 -15.08 6.77
CA LEU A 334 2.89 -15.32 8.19
C LEU A 334 1.62 -15.49 9.04
N ASN A 335 0.42 -15.54 8.43
CA ASN A 335 -0.89 -15.57 9.08
C ASN A 335 -1.19 -14.36 10.00
N ARG A 336 -0.48 -13.23 9.82
CA ARG A 336 -0.67 -11.98 10.56
C ARG A 336 -1.66 -11.06 9.82
N HIS A 337 -2.91 -11.53 9.68
CA HIS A 337 -3.90 -10.91 8.78
C HIS A 337 -4.28 -9.48 9.17
N GLN A 338 -4.44 -9.19 10.46
CA GLN A 338 -4.77 -7.83 10.93
C GLN A 338 -3.67 -6.83 10.59
N GLU A 339 -2.42 -7.24 10.77
CA GLU A 339 -1.27 -6.41 10.44
C GLU A 339 -1.09 -6.23 8.93
N ALA A 340 -1.49 -7.23 8.13
CA ALA A 340 -1.50 -7.09 6.67
C ALA A 340 -2.51 -6.04 6.22
N VAL A 341 -3.68 -5.99 6.84
CA VAL A 341 -4.70 -4.96 6.61
C VAL A 341 -4.16 -3.58 6.98
N GLN A 342 -3.56 -3.48 8.18
CA GLN A 342 -2.98 -2.22 8.64
C GLN A 342 -1.83 -1.78 7.72
N ALA A 343 -0.96 -2.69 7.29
CA ALA A 343 0.12 -2.38 6.36
C ALA A 343 -0.37 -1.80 5.03
N MET A 344 -1.52 -2.27 4.50
CA MET A 344 -2.13 -1.66 3.31
C MET A 344 -2.78 -0.31 3.60
N ALA A 345 -3.35 -0.13 4.80
CA ALA A 345 -3.95 1.14 5.22
C ALA A 345 -2.90 2.22 5.54
N ASP A 346 -1.72 1.82 6.03
CA ASP A 346 -0.58 2.72 6.26
C ASP A 346 0.07 3.22 4.96
N GLY A 347 -0.21 2.53 3.85
CA GLY A 347 0.27 2.93 2.53
C GLY A 347 -0.42 4.19 2.02
N PRO A 348 0.16 4.85 1.00
CA PRO A 348 -0.44 6.03 0.40
C PRO A 348 -1.79 5.69 -0.25
N ASP A 349 -2.79 6.54 -0.01
CA ASP A 349 -4.08 6.48 -0.72
C ASP A 349 -3.90 7.08 -2.11
N LEU A 350 -3.62 6.24 -3.09
CA LEU A 350 -3.36 6.64 -4.46
C LEU A 350 -4.49 6.17 -5.37
N ASP A 351 -4.94 7.08 -6.23
CA ASP A 351 -5.91 6.72 -7.27
C ASP A 351 -5.33 5.70 -8.25
N THR A 352 -6.16 4.72 -8.65
CA THR A 352 -5.75 3.64 -9.55
C THR A 352 -5.34 4.16 -10.93
N GLU A 353 -5.99 5.23 -11.41
CA GLU A 353 -5.69 5.82 -12.71
C GLU A 353 -4.32 6.54 -12.68
N GLU A 354 -4.05 7.30 -11.63
CA GLU A 354 -2.75 7.96 -11.41
C GLU A 354 -1.63 6.94 -11.24
N CYS A 355 -1.86 5.88 -10.44
CA CYS A 355 -0.92 4.76 -10.33
C CYS A 355 -0.62 4.14 -11.69
N THR A 356 -1.63 3.95 -12.53
CA THR A 356 -1.46 3.34 -13.85
C THR A 356 -0.69 4.26 -14.80
N LYS A 357 -0.91 5.57 -14.73
CA LYS A 357 -0.14 6.57 -15.51
C LYS A 357 1.33 6.61 -15.09
N PHE A 358 1.61 6.41 -13.80
CA PHE A 358 2.97 6.54 -13.26
C PHE A 358 3.77 5.23 -13.31
N PHE A 359 3.22 4.14 -12.75
CA PHE A 359 3.88 2.84 -12.61
C PHE A 359 3.63 1.91 -13.80
N GLY A 360 2.63 2.21 -14.62
CA GLY A 360 2.18 1.36 -15.71
C GLY A 360 1.14 0.31 -15.28
N PRO A 361 0.47 -0.33 -16.26
CA PRO A 361 -0.65 -1.22 -16.00
C PRO A 361 -0.26 -2.50 -15.25
N ILE A 362 0.91 -3.08 -15.51
CA ILE A 362 1.36 -4.33 -14.87
C ILE A 362 1.61 -4.15 -13.37
N ALA A 363 2.28 -3.06 -12.98
CA ALA A 363 2.54 -2.76 -11.58
C ALA A 363 1.24 -2.45 -10.82
N SER A 364 0.36 -1.65 -11.42
CA SER A 364 -0.95 -1.31 -10.86
C SER A 364 -1.86 -2.53 -10.73
N ALA A 365 -1.83 -3.46 -11.70
CA ALA A 365 -2.52 -4.74 -11.59
C ALA A 365 -2.02 -5.56 -10.39
N SER A 366 -0.70 -5.57 -10.15
CA SER A 366 -0.12 -6.28 -8.99
C SER A 366 -0.56 -5.68 -7.65
N LEU A 367 -0.70 -4.35 -7.57
CA LEU A 367 -1.25 -3.65 -6.40
C LEU A 367 -2.70 -4.06 -6.15
N LEU A 368 -3.55 -4.04 -7.18
CA LEU A 368 -4.96 -4.45 -7.08
C LEU A 368 -5.11 -5.92 -6.69
N VAL A 369 -4.24 -6.81 -7.17
CA VAL A 369 -4.21 -8.23 -6.73
C VAL A 369 -3.93 -8.31 -5.23
N MET A 370 -3.00 -7.50 -4.71
CA MET A 370 -2.71 -7.51 -3.29
C MET A 370 -3.85 -6.93 -2.46
N GLN A 371 -4.47 -5.85 -2.90
CA GLN A 371 -5.70 -5.31 -2.28
C GLN A 371 -6.81 -6.38 -2.23
N ALA A 372 -7.00 -7.12 -3.33
CA ALA A 372 -7.96 -8.22 -3.37
C ALA A 372 -7.63 -9.32 -2.35
N ARG A 373 -6.35 -9.72 -2.22
CA ARG A 373 -5.92 -10.73 -1.24
C ARG A 373 -6.16 -10.29 0.20
N VAL A 374 -5.86 -9.03 0.52
CA VAL A 374 -6.10 -8.46 1.84
C VAL A 374 -7.60 -8.37 2.13
N ALA A 375 -8.40 -7.89 1.18
CA ALA A 375 -9.86 -7.83 1.31
C ALA A 375 -10.48 -9.23 1.50
N MET A 376 -9.98 -10.27 0.81
CA MET A 376 -10.40 -11.66 1.05
C MET A 376 -10.08 -12.11 2.48
N ALA A 377 -8.90 -11.78 3.00
CA ALA A 377 -8.51 -12.15 4.37
C ALA A 377 -9.38 -11.46 5.43
N GLU A 378 -9.84 -10.24 5.18
CA GLU A 378 -10.80 -9.53 6.03
C GLU A 378 -12.24 -10.05 5.90
N GLY A 379 -12.55 -10.78 4.84
CA GLY A 379 -13.92 -11.22 4.53
C GLY A 379 -14.74 -10.22 3.72
N ARG A 380 -14.11 -9.18 3.13
CA ARG A 380 -14.71 -8.22 2.19
C ARG A 380 -14.63 -8.77 0.76
N PHE A 381 -15.40 -9.83 0.51
CA PHE A 381 -15.27 -10.62 -0.73
C PHE A 381 -15.71 -9.86 -1.98
N ASP A 382 -16.68 -8.96 -1.85
CA ASP A 382 -17.20 -8.17 -2.97
C ASP A 382 -16.17 -7.10 -3.39
N ASP A 383 -15.52 -6.44 -2.42
CA ASP A 383 -14.40 -5.52 -2.67
C ASP A 383 -13.21 -6.27 -3.27
N ALA A 384 -12.94 -7.48 -2.76
CA ALA A 384 -11.87 -8.33 -3.29
C ALA A 384 -12.12 -8.71 -4.75
N TRP A 385 -13.36 -9.04 -5.10
CA TRP A 385 -13.72 -9.33 -6.49
C TRP A 385 -13.55 -8.11 -7.38
N ALA A 386 -14.07 -6.95 -6.97
CA ALA A 386 -13.94 -5.70 -7.73
C ALA A 386 -12.47 -5.32 -7.98
N ALA A 387 -11.61 -5.43 -6.96
CA ALA A 387 -10.18 -5.18 -7.09
C ALA A 387 -9.48 -6.19 -8.03
N ALA A 388 -9.79 -7.48 -7.90
CA ALA A 388 -9.21 -8.53 -8.75
C ALA A 388 -9.67 -8.39 -10.21
N GLU A 389 -10.92 -8.01 -10.46
CA GLU A 389 -11.43 -7.73 -11.79
C GLU A 389 -10.76 -6.48 -12.39
N GLY A 390 -10.56 -5.43 -11.59
CA GLY A 390 -9.78 -4.27 -11.98
C GLY A 390 -8.36 -4.64 -12.41
N ALA A 391 -7.71 -5.54 -11.67
CA ALA A 391 -6.40 -6.07 -12.03
C ALA A 391 -6.41 -6.81 -13.38
N CYS A 392 -7.45 -7.63 -13.64
CA CYS A 392 -7.60 -8.34 -14.91
C CYS A 392 -7.83 -7.39 -16.09
N ARG A 393 -8.51 -6.25 -15.88
CA ARG A 393 -8.68 -5.22 -16.92
C ARG A 393 -7.36 -4.53 -17.28
N LEU A 394 -6.50 -4.26 -16.27
CA LEU A 394 -5.20 -3.64 -16.49
C LEU A 394 -4.17 -4.60 -17.10
N ASP A 395 -4.18 -5.86 -16.68
CA ASP A 395 -3.29 -6.90 -17.21
C ASP A 395 -4.08 -8.21 -17.44
N PRO A 396 -4.64 -8.39 -18.64
CA PRO A 396 -5.43 -9.58 -18.98
C PRO A 396 -4.63 -10.88 -18.93
N ASN A 397 -3.30 -10.84 -19.03
CA ASN A 397 -2.42 -12.01 -18.98
C ASN A 397 -2.00 -12.40 -17.56
N ASN A 398 -2.35 -11.61 -16.56
CA ASN A 398 -1.99 -11.84 -15.17
C ASN A 398 -2.69 -13.09 -14.60
N LYS A 399 -1.93 -14.15 -14.40
CA LYS A 399 -2.44 -15.42 -13.84
C LYS A 399 -2.92 -15.26 -12.38
N GLU A 400 -2.24 -14.39 -11.61
CA GLU A 400 -2.60 -14.14 -10.21
C GLU A 400 -3.91 -13.36 -10.11
N ALA A 401 -4.12 -12.35 -10.97
CA ALA A 401 -5.37 -11.59 -11.03
C ALA A 401 -6.55 -12.51 -11.34
N ARG A 402 -6.43 -13.35 -12.39
CA ARG A 402 -7.48 -14.33 -12.75
C ARG A 402 -7.75 -15.35 -11.65
N SER A 403 -6.71 -15.79 -10.94
CA SER A 403 -6.85 -16.69 -9.79
C SER A 403 -7.55 -15.99 -8.62
N ALA A 404 -7.18 -14.74 -8.33
CA ALA A 404 -7.79 -13.93 -7.27
C ALA A 404 -9.28 -13.66 -7.57
N THR A 405 -9.64 -13.33 -8.82
CA THR A 405 -11.04 -13.13 -9.24
C THR A 405 -11.88 -14.37 -8.98
N ARG A 406 -11.45 -15.54 -9.49
CA ARG A 406 -12.18 -16.81 -9.27
C ARG A 406 -12.33 -17.14 -7.80
N ARG A 407 -11.28 -16.92 -7.01
CA ARG A 407 -11.28 -17.19 -5.57
C ARG A 407 -12.22 -16.22 -4.84
N ALA A 408 -12.20 -14.94 -5.15
CA ALA A 408 -13.07 -13.93 -4.54
C ALA A 408 -14.55 -14.21 -4.86
N GLN A 409 -14.86 -14.58 -6.11
CA GLN A 409 -16.21 -15.00 -6.52
C GLN A 409 -16.69 -16.23 -5.76
N ALA A 410 -15.85 -17.28 -5.66
CA ALA A 410 -16.19 -18.49 -4.91
C ALA A 410 -16.48 -18.19 -3.43
N LEU A 411 -15.66 -17.34 -2.80
CA LEU A 411 -15.83 -16.93 -1.40
C LEU A 411 -17.09 -16.08 -1.19
N SER A 412 -17.39 -15.15 -2.09
CA SER A 412 -18.62 -14.34 -2.02
C SER A 412 -19.86 -15.21 -2.21
N ALA A 413 -19.86 -16.13 -3.19
CA ALA A 413 -20.94 -17.07 -3.43
C ALA A 413 -21.18 -18.02 -2.22
N ALA A 414 -20.11 -18.61 -1.68
CA ALA A 414 -20.18 -19.49 -0.52
C ALA A 414 -20.75 -18.77 0.71
N ARG A 415 -20.28 -17.52 0.98
CA ARG A 415 -20.83 -16.69 2.07
C ARG A 415 -22.31 -16.37 1.86
N SER A 416 -22.71 -15.96 0.66
CA SER A 416 -24.09 -15.60 0.35
C SER A 416 -25.01 -16.82 0.54
N LYS A 417 -24.66 -17.95 -0.10
CA LYS A 417 -25.38 -19.23 0.00
C LYS A 417 -25.51 -19.68 1.47
N GLY A 418 -24.40 -19.62 2.21
CA GLY A 418 -24.38 -19.97 3.64
C GLY A 418 -25.28 -19.06 4.46
N ASN A 419 -25.26 -17.75 4.24
CA ASN A 419 -26.11 -16.79 4.92
C ASN A 419 -27.61 -17.03 4.62
N ASP A 420 -27.97 -17.36 3.38
CA ASP A 420 -29.35 -17.61 2.98
C ASP A 420 -29.89 -18.90 3.60
N HIS A 421 -29.12 -19.98 3.59
CA HIS A 421 -29.46 -21.21 4.32
C HIS A 421 -29.58 -20.98 5.82
N PHE A 422 -28.65 -20.23 6.42
CA PHE A 422 -28.68 -19.92 7.85
C PHE A 422 -29.94 -19.15 8.24
N LYS A 423 -30.32 -18.13 7.47
CA LYS A 423 -31.56 -17.36 7.66
C LYS A 423 -32.82 -18.23 7.52
N ALA A 424 -32.78 -19.23 6.63
CA ALA A 424 -33.84 -20.18 6.41
C ALA A 424 -33.90 -21.31 7.48
N GLY A 425 -33.03 -21.28 8.49
CA GLY A 425 -32.95 -22.33 9.53
C GLY A 425 -32.30 -23.63 9.05
N ARG A 426 -31.82 -23.72 7.82
CA ARG A 426 -31.15 -24.89 7.24
C ARG A 426 -29.67 -24.90 7.59
N TYR A 427 -29.38 -25.24 8.86
CA TYR A 427 -28.04 -25.08 9.43
C TYR A 427 -27.02 -26.06 8.87
N GLU A 428 -27.42 -27.27 8.45
CA GLU A 428 -26.54 -28.27 7.81
C GLU A 428 -26.07 -27.77 6.43
N GLU A 429 -26.99 -27.27 5.60
CA GLU A 429 -26.66 -26.73 4.30
C GLU A 429 -25.81 -25.45 4.41
N ALA A 430 -26.12 -24.61 5.42
CA ALA A 430 -25.33 -23.42 5.71
C ALA A 430 -23.89 -23.78 6.10
N ARG A 431 -23.73 -24.79 6.96
CA ARG A 431 -22.43 -25.35 7.36
C ARG A 431 -21.63 -25.83 6.14
N GLY A 432 -22.28 -26.59 5.24
CA GLY A 432 -21.69 -27.08 4.01
C GLY A 432 -21.20 -25.92 3.11
N ALA A 433 -22.07 -24.92 2.90
CA ALA A 433 -21.71 -23.76 2.08
C ALA A 433 -20.53 -22.95 2.64
N TYR A 434 -20.47 -22.71 3.96
CA TYR A 434 -19.30 -22.08 4.57
C TYR A 434 -18.05 -22.97 4.50
N GLY A 435 -18.22 -24.30 4.55
CA GLY A 435 -17.18 -25.31 4.34
C GLY A 435 -16.56 -25.19 2.94
N GLU A 436 -17.40 -25.14 1.87
CA GLU A 436 -16.97 -24.89 0.51
C GLU A 436 -16.10 -23.61 0.41
N GLY A 437 -16.50 -22.54 1.08
CA GLY A 437 -15.71 -21.31 1.15
C GLY A 437 -14.36 -21.52 1.86
N LEU A 438 -14.33 -22.30 2.94
CA LEU A 438 -13.09 -22.60 3.68
C LEU A 438 -12.12 -23.49 2.91
N GLU A 439 -12.56 -24.29 1.92
CA GLU A 439 -11.67 -24.99 1.00
C GLU A 439 -10.83 -24.00 0.16
N HIS A 440 -11.42 -22.87 -0.21
CA HIS A 440 -10.73 -21.81 -0.93
C HIS A 440 -9.90 -20.89 -0.02
N ALA A 441 -10.29 -20.71 1.25
CA ALA A 441 -9.62 -19.87 2.22
C ALA A 441 -9.68 -20.49 3.64
N PRO A 442 -8.83 -21.49 3.93
CA PRO A 442 -8.87 -22.21 5.23
C PRO A 442 -8.70 -21.30 6.44
N ASN A 443 -7.91 -20.24 6.30
CA ASN A 443 -7.62 -19.28 7.35
C ASN A 443 -8.51 -18.02 7.24
N ASN A 444 -9.79 -18.17 6.92
CA ASN A 444 -10.72 -17.04 6.90
C ASN A 444 -11.55 -16.97 8.18
N ALA A 445 -11.21 -16.02 9.07
CA ALA A 445 -11.85 -15.86 10.36
C ALA A 445 -13.38 -15.64 10.28
N LEU A 446 -13.87 -14.95 9.22
CA LEU A 446 -15.28 -14.69 9.02
C LEU A 446 -16.05 -15.99 8.73
N LEU A 447 -15.55 -16.80 7.80
CA LEU A 447 -16.20 -18.07 7.42
C LEU A 447 -16.14 -19.10 8.55
N LEU A 448 -15.01 -19.19 9.26
CA LEU A 448 -14.87 -20.02 10.47
C LEU A 448 -15.91 -19.61 11.52
N CYS A 449 -16.01 -18.32 11.80
CA CYS A 449 -17.00 -17.81 12.75
C CYS A 449 -18.45 -18.09 12.30
N ASN A 450 -18.75 -18.01 11.00
CA ASN A 450 -20.09 -18.31 10.48
C ASN A 450 -20.38 -19.81 10.52
N ARG A 451 -19.40 -20.68 10.23
CA ARG A 451 -19.55 -22.13 10.36
C ARG A 451 -19.75 -22.53 11.83
N ALA A 452 -19.01 -21.91 12.75
CA ALA A 452 -19.22 -22.08 14.20
C ALA A 452 -20.65 -21.75 14.63
N ALA A 453 -21.28 -20.74 14.00
CA ALA A 453 -22.68 -20.42 14.28
C ALA A 453 -23.64 -21.56 13.88
N CYS A 454 -23.37 -22.20 12.74
CA CYS A 454 -24.14 -23.35 12.30
C CYS A 454 -23.94 -24.54 13.24
N GLU A 455 -22.69 -24.84 13.59
CA GLU A 455 -22.36 -25.93 14.53
C GLU A 455 -23.02 -25.73 15.91
N ALA A 456 -23.03 -24.48 16.41
CA ALA A 456 -23.72 -24.15 17.67
C ALA A 456 -25.23 -24.35 17.58
N LYS A 457 -25.88 -24.01 16.45
CA LYS A 457 -27.32 -24.25 16.22
C LYS A 457 -27.66 -25.73 16.05
N LEU A 458 -26.70 -26.53 15.61
CA LEU A 458 -26.82 -27.99 15.51
C LEU A 458 -26.43 -28.70 16.81
N ASN A 459 -26.16 -27.95 17.88
CA ASN A 459 -25.71 -28.44 19.20
C ASN A 459 -24.34 -29.14 19.18
N HIS A 460 -23.54 -28.93 18.13
CA HIS A 460 -22.16 -29.43 18.02
C HIS A 460 -21.17 -28.43 18.67
N TYR A 461 -21.35 -28.16 19.96
CA TYR A 461 -20.64 -27.10 20.65
C TYR A 461 -19.11 -27.23 20.61
N ASN A 462 -18.56 -28.46 20.67
CA ASN A 462 -17.12 -28.71 20.58
C ASN A 462 -16.55 -28.22 19.24
N LYS A 463 -17.21 -28.56 18.11
CA LYS A 463 -16.79 -28.11 16.78
C LYS A 463 -16.93 -26.60 16.63
N ALA A 464 -17.99 -26.01 17.19
CA ALA A 464 -18.17 -24.57 17.21
C ALA A 464 -17.02 -23.87 17.97
N VAL A 465 -16.58 -24.42 19.10
CA VAL A 465 -15.43 -23.91 19.88
C VAL A 465 -14.13 -24.04 19.08
N GLU A 466 -13.90 -25.16 18.39
CA GLU A 466 -12.73 -25.36 17.52
C GLU A 466 -12.67 -24.29 16.42
N ASP A 467 -13.77 -24.06 15.70
CA ASP A 467 -13.85 -23.02 14.66
C ASP A 467 -13.67 -21.61 15.24
N CYS A 468 -14.23 -21.32 16.42
CA CYS A 468 -14.02 -20.05 17.11
C CYS A 468 -12.56 -19.87 17.53
N ASN A 469 -11.90 -20.93 18.03
CA ASN A 469 -10.48 -20.91 18.37
C ASN A 469 -9.63 -20.61 17.15
N ALA A 470 -9.90 -21.29 16.01
CA ALA A 470 -9.24 -21.04 14.74
C ALA A 470 -9.47 -19.58 14.26
N ALA A 471 -10.68 -19.07 14.36
CA ALA A 471 -10.99 -17.68 14.01
C ALA A 471 -10.25 -16.67 14.89
N LEU A 472 -10.15 -16.91 16.20
CA LEU A 472 -9.47 -16.05 17.17
C LEU A 472 -7.94 -16.14 17.08
N SER A 473 -7.37 -17.27 16.64
CA SER A 473 -5.93 -17.37 16.36
C SER A 473 -5.52 -16.51 15.18
N ILE A 474 -6.42 -16.35 14.18
CA ILE A 474 -6.21 -15.50 13.00
C ILE A 474 -6.48 -14.03 13.32
N ARG A 475 -7.57 -13.78 14.09
CA ARG A 475 -8.04 -12.44 14.45
C ARG A 475 -8.35 -12.38 15.95
N PRO A 476 -7.36 -12.11 16.82
CA PRO A 476 -7.52 -12.11 18.27
C PRO A 476 -8.60 -11.15 18.80
N GLY A 477 -8.80 -9.99 18.16
CA GLY A 477 -9.84 -9.01 18.48
C GLY A 477 -11.21 -9.30 17.83
N TYR A 478 -11.53 -10.55 17.43
CA TYR A 478 -12.80 -10.84 16.79
C TYR A 478 -13.90 -11.09 17.83
N THR A 479 -14.52 -10.01 18.29
CA THR A 479 -15.60 -9.99 19.33
C THR A 479 -16.70 -11.02 19.06
N LYS A 480 -17.20 -11.12 17.82
CA LYS A 480 -18.28 -12.08 17.47
C LYS A 480 -17.87 -13.54 17.65
N ALA A 481 -16.62 -13.89 17.33
CA ALA A 481 -16.13 -15.26 17.53
C ALA A 481 -15.93 -15.55 19.02
N ARG A 482 -15.44 -14.58 19.79
CA ARG A 482 -15.28 -14.69 21.24
C ARG A 482 -16.62 -14.85 21.96
N LEU A 483 -17.61 -14.03 21.61
CA LEU A 483 -18.97 -14.13 22.17
C LEU A 483 -19.61 -15.48 21.86
N ARG A 484 -19.47 -15.96 20.62
CA ARG A 484 -19.98 -17.27 20.21
C ARG A 484 -19.29 -18.42 20.94
N ARG A 485 -17.99 -18.30 21.20
CA ARG A 485 -17.24 -19.29 22.00
C ARG A 485 -17.71 -19.30 23.45
N ALA A 486 -17.93 -18.13 24.04
CA ALA A 486 -18.47 -17.99 25.39
C ALA A 486 -19.87 -18.62 25.52
N ASP A 487 -20.78 -18.39 24.55
CA ASP A 487 -22.10 -19.02 24.53
C ASP A 487 -21.98 -20.54 24.41
N CYS A 488 -21.10 -21.07 23.57
CA CYS A 488 -20.84 -22.49 23.47
C CYS A 488 -20.32 -23.08 24.79
N TYR A 489 -19.38 -22.40 25.46
CA TYR A 489 -18.90 -22.82 26.79
C TYR A 489 -20.01 -22.82 27.83
N ALA A 490 -20.90 -21.83 27.85
CA ALA A 490 -22.05 -21.80 28.71
C ALA A 490 -23.00 -23.01 28.48
N LYS A 491 -23.29 -23.34 27.19
CA LYS A 491 -24.10 -24.52 26.82
C LYS A 491 -23.45 -25.84 27.24
N MET A 492 -22.12 -25.89 27.24
CA MET A 492 -21.32 -27.03 27.70
C MET A 492 -21.15 -27.05 29.24
N ARG A 493 -21.68 -26.07 29.95
CA ARG A 493 -21.48 -25.85 31.39
C ARG A 493 -20.02 -25.64 31.81
N ASN A 494 -19.17 -25.20 30.86
CA ASN A 494 -17.78 -24.82 31.15
C ASN A 494 -17.76 -23.34 31.56
N TRP A 495 -18.24 -23.05 32.76
CA TRP A 495 -18.42 -21.68 33.24
C TRP A 495 -17.10 -20.92 33.42
N GLY A 496 -16.00 -21.62 33.77
CA GLY A 496 -14.70 -21.00 33.91
C GLY A 496 -14.17 -20.44 32.58
N ALA A 497 -14.28 -21.19 31.48
CA ALA A 497 -13.86 -20.71 30.16
C ALA A 497 -14.81 -19.61 29.62
N CYS A 498 -16.14 -19.76 29.90
CA CYS A 498 -17.12 -18.73 29.57
C CYS A 498 -16.80 -17.42 30.28
N LEU A 499 -16.51 -17.44 31.57
CA LEU A 499 -16.14 -16.28 32.38
C LEU A 499 -14.94 -15.54 31.80
N GLN A 500 -13.87 -16.26 31.40
CA GLN A 500 -12.66 -15.67 30.81
C GLN A 500 -12.97 -14.90 29.53
N ASP A 501 -13.73 -15.49 28.60
CA ASP A 501 -14.11 -14.84 27.37
C ASP A 501 -15.00 -13.61 27.59
N CYS A 502 -16.00 -13.72 28.50
CA CYS A 502 -16.89 -12.61 28.83
C CYS A 502 -16.15 -11.44 29.50
N GLN A 503 -15.17 -11.72 30.38
CA GLN A 503 -14.34 -10.66 30.98
C GLN A 503 -13.55 -9.86 29.92
N VAL A 504 -13.03 -10.52 28.88
CA VAL A 504 -12.35 -9.84 27.78
C VAL A 504 -13.34 -8.99 26.98
N LEU A 505 -14.52 -9.55 26.65
CA LEU A 505 -15.56 -8.85 25.88
C LEU A 505 -16.04 -7.58 26.59
N VAL A 506 -16.38 -7.67 27.87
CA VAL A 506 -16.86 -6.51 28.66
C VAL A 506 -15.75 -5.46 28.84
N ARG A 507 -14.46 -5.88 28.92
CA ARG A 507 -13.33 -4.94 28.95
C ARG A 507 -13.16 -4.18 27.62
N GLU A 508 -13.32 -4.88 26.49
CA GLU A 508 -13.20 -4.29 25.15
C GLU A 508 -14.43 -3.45 24.79
N ASN A 509 -15.63 -3.88 25.19
CA ASN A 509 -16.89 -3.18 24.95
C ASN A 509 -17.81 -3.27 26.19
N PRO A 510 -17.73 -2.30 27.13
CA PRO A 510 -18.54 -2.28 28.34
C PRO A 510 -20.05 -2.22 28.09
N ASN A 511 -20.49 -1.78 26.92
CA ASN A 511 -21.90 -1.63 26.55
C ASN A 511 -22.49 -2.88 25.86
N ASP A 512 -21.74 -3.98 25.75
CA ASP A 512 -22.24 -5.23 25.19
C ASP A 512 -23.14 -5.97 26.18
N GLY A 513 -24.45 -5.79 26.02
CA GLY A 513 -25.45 -6.36 26.95
C GLY A 513 -25.52 -7.90 26.87
N GLU A 514 -25.13 -8.56 25.78
CA GLU A 514 -25.08 -10.02 25.67
C GLU A 514 -23.88 -10.56 26.45
N ALA A 515 -22.73 -9.95 26.31
CA ALA A 515 -21.52 -10.32 27.04
C ALA A 515 -21.69 -10.10 28.55
N ALA A 516 -22.34 -9.00 28.97
CA ALA A 516 -22.60 -8.70 30.38
C ALA A 516 -23.55 -9.75 31.02
N LYS A 517 -24.63 -10.12 30.34
CA LYS A 517 -25.55 -11.16 30.82
C LYS A 517 -24.87 -12.51 30.99
N LEU A 518 -24.08 -12.93 30.00
CA LEU A 518 -23.32 -14.18 30.07
C LEU A 518 -22.27 -14.14 31.18
N LEU A 519 -21.65 -12.98 31.43
CA LEU A 519 -20.69 -12.78 32.50
C LEU A 519 -21.36 -13.00 33.88
N ASP A 520 -22.53 -12.40 34.10
CA ASP A 520 -23.25 -12.50 35.36
C ASP A 520 -23.78 -13.92 35.57
N GLU A 521 -24.30 -14.58 34.53
CA GLU A 521 -24.67 -15.98 34.59
C GLU A 521 -23.48 -16.88 34.94
N ALA A 522 -22.32 -16.68 34.27
CA ALA A 522 -21.13 -17.47 34.54
C ALA A 522 -20.61 -17.30 35.98
N LYS A 523 -20.68 -16.09 36.55
CA LYS A 523 -20.33 -15.84 37.96
C LYS A 523 -21.29 -16.58 38.90
N SER A 524 -22.60 -16.40 38.71
CA SER A 524 -23.62 -17.05 39.54
C SER A 524 -23.59 -18.58 39.51
N ARG A 525 -22.99 -19.18 38.46
CA ARG A 525 -22.85 -20.64 38.34
C ARG A 525 -21.55 -21.18 38.91
N LEU A 526 -20.58 -20.32 39.20
CA LEU A 526 -19.29 -20.66 39.80
C LEU A 526 -19.29 -20.44 41.32
N GLU A 527 -20.18 -19.56 41.83
CA GLU A 527 -20.51 -19.41 43.25
C GLU A 527 -21.39 -20.58 43.70
#